data_465a6eb3013c6cbe71cc61c069e5b6dd
#
_entry.id   465a6eb3013c6cbe71cc61c069e5b6dd
#
_cell.length_a   1.000
_cell.length_b   1.000
_cell.length_c   1.000
_cell.angle_alpha   90.00
_cell.angle_beta   90.00
_cell.angle_gamma   90.00
#
_symmetry.space_group_name_H-M   'P 1'
#
loop_
_entity.id
_entity.type
_entity.pdbx_description
1 polymer ?
#
loop_
_entity_poly.entity_id
_entity_poly.type
_entity_poly.pdbx_seq_one_letter_code
_entity_poly.pdbx_strand_id
1 'polypeptide(L)'
;MIPRIAAVVILFHPEESVIANIQTYLQDVQTLYIFDNSPSTSKDVLRRIEPSAKIQYLTENRNVGIGTALNIAAKKAVEEHYDYLLSMDQDSAAGQDMVKILLSVANKYSAIGIVTPMHKVQNDLLVSAEHEEEPVLIAMTSGNLVPLAAYNKIGGFNEKLFIDYIDHEYCLRLHINGLSVIQANKAVLFHRVGDLMERKFFGSKVHPTNHNPVRLYYQTRNRFYLKRLYGKSFPEYFKKDREAFWRSVFKILFYEKHRLRKVVMIWRGLRALWRNDFSLVPIS
;
A
#
# COMPACT_ATOMS: atom_id res chain seq x y z
N MET A 1 29.71 0.45 4.31
CA MET A 1 28.84 0.94 5.41
C MET A 1 27.60 0.06 5.46
N ILE A 2 27.08 -0.19 6.66
CA ILE A 2 25.80 -0.90 6.81
C ILE A 2 24.68 0.09 6.42
N PRO A 3 23.80 -0.24 5.48
CA PRO A 3 22.70 0.64 5.07
C PRO A 3 21.78 0.98 6.25
N ARG A 4 21.32 2.22 6.32
CA ARG A 4 20.41 2.72 7.35
C ARG A 4 18.97 2.63 6.84
N ILE A 5 18.10 1.98 7.61
CA ILE A 5 16.71 1.75 7.26
C ILE A 5 15.82 2.51 8.26
N ALA A 6 14.98 3.42 7.77
CA ALA A 6 13.83 3.91 8.50
C ALA A 6 12.59 3.10 8.09
N ALA A 7 11.65 2.93 9.01
CA ALA A 7 10.34 2.39 8.69
C ALA A 7 9.25 3.44 8.89
N VAL A 8 8.13 3.30 8.19
CA VAL A 8 6.90 4.03 8.46
C VAL A 8 5.73 3.06 8.59
N VAL A 9 4.94 3.23 9.63
CA VAL A 9 3.63 2.60 9.75
C VAL A 9 2.54 3.68 9.72
N ILE A 10 1.55 3.52 8.82
CA ILE A 10 0.45 4.46 8.70
C ILE A 10 -0.74 3.91 9.48
N LEU A 11 -1.19 4.68 10.48
CA LEU A 11 -2.31 4.34 11.34
C LEU A 11 -3.57 5.08 10.91
N PHE A 12 -4.69 4.40 10.91
CA PHE A 12 -6.01 4.99 10.76
C PHE A 12 -7.01 4.22 11.62
N HIS A 13 -7.46 4.83 12.73
CA HIS A 13 -8.27 4.16 13.75
C HIS A 13 -7.68 2.79 14.16
N PRO A 14 -6.42 2.76 14.65
CA PRO A 14 -5.70 1.51 14.90
C PRO A 14 -6.35 0.67 16.00
N GLU A 15 -6.29 -0.64 15.82
CA GLU A 15 -6.62 -1.64 16.84
C GLU A 15 -5.37 -2.01 17.67
N GLU A 16 -5.56 -2.68 18.81
CA GLU A 16 -4.46 -3.11 19.69
C GLU A 16 -3.45 -4.03 18.98
N SER A 17 -3.90 -4.79 17.99
CA SER A 17 -3.05 -5.69 17.22
C SER A 17 -1.86 -4.99 16.54
N VAL A 18 -1.94 -3.67 16.31
CA VAL A 18 -0.84 -2.89 15.70
C VAL A 18 0.42 -2.95 16.56
N ILE A 19 0.28 -3.04 17.89
CA ILE A 19 1.42 -3.11 18.81
C ILE A 19 2.25 -4.36 18.55
N ALA A 20 1.58 -5.52 18.49
CA ALA A 20 2.24 -6.79 18.19
C ALA A 20 2.84 -6.80 16.78
N ASN A 21 2.16 -6.20 15.79
CA ASN A 21 2.65 -6.10 14.43
C ASN A 21 3.94 -5.28 14.35
N ILE A 22 4.01 -4.12 15.02
CA ILE A 22 5.19 -3.26 15.07
C ILE A 22 6.40 -4.01 15.64
N GLN A 23 6.22 -4.82 16.68
CA GLN A 23 7.30 -5.56 17.33
C GLN A 23 7.98 -6.55 16.39
N THR A 24 7.30 -7.02 15.33
CA THR A 24 7.85 -8.00 14.39
C THR A 24 8.98 -7.44 13.51
N TYR A 25 9.09 -6.11 13.35
CA TYR A 25 10.11 -5.47 12.50
C TYR A 25 10.87 -4.31 13.18
N LEU A 26 10.45 -3.88 14.38
CA LEU A 26 11.06 -2.74 15.06
C LEU A 26 12.56 -2.93 15.32
N GLN A 27 13.01 -4.16 15.58
CA GLN A 27 14.42 -4.43 15.84
C GLN A 27 15.30 -4.36 14.58
N ASP A 28 14.71 -4.59 13.42
CA ASP A 28 15.43 -4.62 12.13
C ASP A 28 15.62 -3.24 11.49
N VAL A 29 15.07 -2.18 12.11
CA VAL A 29 15.16 -0.79 11.62
C VAL A 29 15.81 0.12 12.66
N GLN A 30 16.45 1.21 12.20
CA GLN A 30 17.05 2.19 13.09
C GLN A 30 16.03 3.19 13.62
N THR A 31 15.00 3.53 12.84
CA THR A 31 13.91 4.42 13.26
C THR A 31 12.59 3.92 12.69
N LEU A 32 11.53 4.04 13.49
CA LEU A 32 10.14 3.84 13.09
C LEU A 32 9.37 5.15 13.21
N TYR A 33 8.89 5.65 12.09
CA TYR A 33 7.89 6.73 12.06
C TYR A 33 6.50 6.11 12.21
N ILE A 34 5.80 6.46 13.27
CA ILE A 34 4.38 6.14 13.43
C ILE A 34 3.60 7.35 12.92
N PHE A 35 3.02 7.24 11.73
CA PHE A 35 2.21 8.29 11.15
C PHE A 35 0.73 8.06 11.45
N ASP A 36 0.17 8.84 12.40
CA ASP A 36 -1.25 8.77 12.72
C ASP A 36 -2.06 9.63 11.75
N ASN A 37 -2.75 8.95 10.84
CA ASN A 37 -3.61 9.55 9.81
C ASN A 37 -5.08 9.64 10.26
N SER A 38 -5.35 9.41 11.56
CA SER A 38 -6.69 9.50 12.14
C SER A 38 -7.09 10.96 12.38
N PRO A 39 -8.39 11.33 12.17
CA PRO A 39 -8.88 12.67 12.46
C PRO A 39 -8.85 13.04 13.95
N SER A 40 -8.90 12.05 14.82
CA SER A 40 -8.72 12.18 16.26
C SER A 40 -7.64 11.22 16.70
N THR A 41 -6.65 11.69 17.43
CA THR A 41 -5.51 10.91 17.87
C THR A 41 -5.94 9.67 18.64
N SER A 42 -5.48 8.50 18.23
CA SER A 42 -5.69 7.21 18.91
C SER A 42 -4.77 7.06 20.11
N LYS A 43 -4.83 8.05 21.06
CA LYS A 43 -3.91 8.17 22.19
C LYS A 43 -3.81 6.91 23.04
N ASP A 44 -4.90 6.15 23.17
CA ASP A 44 -4.93 4.99 24.06
C ASP A 44 -4.11 3.81 23.52
N VAL A 45 -4.16 3.56 22.20
CA VAL A 45 -3.33 2.55 21.57
C VAL A 45 -1.87 2.98 21.55
N LEU A 46 -1.61 4.26 21.22
CA LEU A 46 -0.23 4.79 21.15
C LEU A 46 0.49 4.80 22.49
N ARG A 47 -0.22 5.06 23.61
CA ARG A 47 0.33 5.00 24.98
C ARG A 47 0.80 3.60 25.40
N ARG A 48 0.27 2.55 24.75
CA ARG A 48 0.64 1.15 25.04
C ARG A 48 1.83 0.69 24.19
N ILE A 49 2.24 1.46 23.17
CA ILE A 49 3.49 1.19 22.48
C ILE A 49 4.62 1.55 23.43
N GLU A 50 5.45 0.58 23.77
CA GLU A 50 6.57 0.81 24.69
C GLU A 50 7.45 1.96 24.18
N PRO A 51 7.80 2.93 25.05
CA PRO A 51 8.69 4.02 24.67
C PRO A 51 10.02 3.46 24.17
N SER A 52 10.41 3.86 22.98
CA SER A 52 11.68 3.48 22.37
C SER A 52 12.29 4.71 21.72
N ALA A 53 13.60 4.90 21.90
CA ALA A 53 14.35 5.96 21.23
C ALA A 53 14.30 5.82 19.69
N LYS A 54 13.92 4.64 19.18
CA LYS A 54 13.73 4.39 17.76
C LYS A 54 12.40 4.91 17.22
N ILE A 55 11.41 5.21 18.07
CA ILE A 55 10.04 5.56 17.63
C ILE A 55 9.87 7.06 17.60
N GLN A 56 9.43 7.58 16.46
CA GLN A 56 9.05 8.97 16.26
C GLN A 56 7.58 9.04 15.83
N TYR A 57 6.78 9.81 16.56
CA TYR A 57 5.37 10.02 16.24
C TYR A 57 5.18 11.21 15.32
N LEU A 58 4.41 11.01 14.25
CA LEU A 58 4.07 12.01 13.24
C LEU A 58 2.55 12.09 13.08
N THR A 59 2.00 13.29 12.93
CA THR A 59 0.57 13.49 12.63
C THR A 59 0.32 14.86 12.03
N GLU A 60 -0.71 14.93 11.19
CA GLU A 60 -1.30 16.17 10.70
C GLU A 60 -2.65 16.47 11.38
N ASN A 61 -3.05 15.66 12.39
CA ASN A 61 -4.34 15.73 13.08
C ASN A 61 -5.56 15.66 12.13
N ARG A 62 -5.37 15.07 10.96
CA ARG A 62 -6.39 14.85 9.94
C ARG A 62 -5.95 13.72 9.00
N ASN A 63 -6.89 13.13 8.28
CA ASN A 63 -6.56 12.18 7.23
C ASN A 63 -6.04 12.93 5.98
N VAL A 64 -4.76 12.80 5.71
CA VAL A 64 -4.09 13.41 4.54
C VAL A 64 -3.96 12.45 3.36
N GLY A 65 -4.40 11.21 3.51
CA GLY A 65 -4.23 10.14 2.54
C GLY A 65 -2.88 9.43 2.66
N ILE A 66 -2.81 8.23 2.05
CA ILE A 66 -1.63 7.35 2.19
C ILE A 66 -0.41 7.95 1.48
N GLY A 67 -0.58 8.51 0.27
CA GLY A 67 0.53 9.08 -0.49
C GLY A 67 1.23 10.23 0.22
N THR A 68 0.45 11.14 0.81
CA THR A 68 0.98 12.28 1.59
C THR A 68 1.68 11.79 2.87
N ALA A 69 1.08 10.84 3.59
CA ALA A 69 1.68 10.26 4.79
C ALA A 69 3.03 9.60 4.50
N LEU A 70 3.11 8.81 3.42
CA LEU A 70 4.36 8.20 2.95
C LEU A 70 5.40 9.27 2.56
N ASN A 71 4.98 10.35 1.90
CA ASN A 71 5.89 11.42 1.51
C ASN A 71 6.46 12.19 2.70
N ILE A 72 5.65 12.45 3.73
CA ILE A 72 6.12 13.10 4.96
C ILE A 72 7.21 12.24 5.62
N ALA A 73 6.95 10.94 5.78
CA ALA A 73 7.93 10.02 6.35
C ALA A 73 9.18 9.86 5.48
N ALA A 74 9.02 9.75 4.15
CA ALA A 74 10.15 9.62 3.24
C ALA A 74 11.06 10.86 3.22
N LYS A 75 10.47 12.08 3.20
CA LYS A 75 11.23 13.33 3.27
C LYS A 75 12.03 13.41 4.57
N LYS A 76 11.39 13.08 5.70
CA LYS A 76 12.06 13.04 7.00
C LYS A 76 13.20 12.02 7.03
N ALA A 77 13.00 10.83 6.45
CA ALA A 77 14.04 9.81 6.33
C ALA A 77 15.22 10.30 5.46
N VAL A 78 14.96 11.04 4.39
CA VAL A 78 16.00 11.67 3.56
C VAL A 78 16.78 12.72 4.35
N GLU A 79 16.09 13.60 5.08
CA GLU A 79 16.70 14.63 5.94
C GLU A 79 17.58 14.03 7.05
N GLU A 80 17.18 12.88 7.60
CA GLU A 80 17.90 12.13 8.63
C GLU A 80 18.97 11.17 8.04
N HIS A 81 19.22 11.22 6.71
CA HIS A 81 20.24 10.45 6.01
C HIS A 81 20.05 8.92 6.11
N TYR A 82 18.82 8.43 5.97
CA TYR A 82 18.54 7.01 5.78
C TYR A 82 18.73 6.64 4.31
N ASP A 83 19.09 5.37 4.05
CA ASP A 83 19.26 4.83 2.70
C ASP A 83 17.96 4.26 2.15
N TYR A 84 17.15 3.68 3.05
CA TYR A 84 15.90 3.00 2.70
C TYR A 84 14.74 3.43 3.61
N LEU A 85 13.53 3.37 3.04
CA LEU A 85 12.28 3.44 3.79
C LEU A 85 11.52 2.12 3.65
N LEU A 86 11.23 1.45 4.77
CA LEU A 86 10.31 0.32 4.84
C LEU A 86 8.89 0.85 5.11
N SER A 87 7.96 0.65 4.18
CA SER A 87 6.54 1.03 4.37
C SER A 87 5.74 -0.15 4.92
N MET A 88 4.94 0.09 5.97
CA MET A 88 4.13 -0.94 6.63
C MET A 88 2.69 -0.45 6.83
N ASP A 89 1.73 -1.35 6.64
CA ASP A 89 0.35 -1.13 7.04
C ASP A 89 0.15 -1.56 8.51
N GLN A 90 -0.83 -0.96 9.19
CA GLN A 90 -1.10 -1.23 10.61
C GLN A 90 -1.52 -2.69 10.90
N ASP A 91 -2.05 -3.40 9.90
CA ASP A 91 -2.55 -4.77 10.00
C ASP A 91 -1.57 -5.81 9.41
N SER A 92 -0.31 -5.41 9.20
CA SER A 92 0.75 -6.25 8.63
C SER A 92 1.84 -6.57 9.65
N ALA A 93 2.25 -7.83 9.68
CA ALA A 93 3.34 -8.33 10.51
C ALA A 93 4.46 -8.90 9.63
N ALA A 94 5.71 -8.56 9.93
CA ALA A 94 6.87 -9.11 9.25
C ALA A 94 7.12 -10.56 9.67
N GLY A 95 7.40 -11.42 8.68
CA GLY A 95 7.93 -12.74 8.93
C GLY A 95 9.40 -12.69 9.37
N GLN A 96 9.90 -13.84 9.83
CA GLN A 96 11.28 -13.95 10.28
C GLN A 96 12.26 -13.47 9.22
N ASP A 97 13.23 -12.65 9.61
CA ASP A 97 14.30 -12.09 8.79
C ASP A 97 13.82 -11.32 7.52
N MET A 98 12.54 -10.94 7.44
CA MET A 98 11.96 -10.27 6.26
C MET A 98 12.81 -9.07 5.81
N VAL A 99 13.12 -8.14 6.71
CA VAL A 99 13.87 -6.92 6.37
C VAL A 99 15.29 -7.23 5.88
N LYS A 100 15.96 -8.20 6.50
CA LYS A 100 17.31 -8.64 6.09
C LYS A 100 17.29 -9.26 4.70
N ILE A 101 16.27 -10.06 4.39
CA ILE A 101 16.12 -10.68 3.06
C ILE A 101 15.86 -9.60 2.01
N LEU A 102 14.94 -8.65 2.28
CA LEU A 102 14.67 -7.53 1.38
C LEU A 102 15.94 -6.72 1.09
N LEU A 103 16.72 -6.40 2.13
CA LEU A 103 17.97 -5.67 1.98
C LEU A 103 19.02 -6.47 1.17
N SER A 104 19.12 -7.78 1.41
CA SER A 104 19.98 -8.67 0.65
C SER A 104 19.66 -8.65 -0.85
N VAL A 105 18.37 -8.69 -1.19
CA VAL A 105 17.91 -8.59 -2.58
C VAL A 105 18.19 -7.19 -3.16
N ALA A 106 17.91 -6.12 -2.41
CA ALA A 106 18.17 -4.75 -2.86
C ALA A 106 19.64 -4.55 -3.28
N ASN A 107 20.57 -5.14 -2.54
CA ASN A 107 22.02 -5.02 -2.80
C ASN A 107 22.49 -5.75 -4.08
N LYS A 108 21.68 -6.64 -4.67
CA LYS A 108 22.02 -7.35 -5.91
C LYS A 108 21.79 -6.50 -7.18
N TYR A 109 20.95 -5.45 -7.06
CA TYR A 109 20.48 -4.69 -8.22
C TYR A 109 20.97 -3.23 -8.16
N SER A 110 21.59 -2.76 -9.22
CA SER A 110 22.04 -1.36 -9.33
C SER A 110 20.91 -0.37 -9.64
N ALA A 111 19.82 -0.84 -10.25
CA ALA A 111 18.69 -0.02 -10.68
C ALA A 111 17.37 -0.48 -9.99
N ILE A 112 17.42 -0.56 -8.66
CA ILE A 112 16.26 -0.97 -7.87
C ILE A 112 15.39 0.21 -7.46
N GLY A 113 14.07 0.09 -7.59
CA GLY A 113 13.07 1.06 -7.14
C GLY A 113 12.30 0.59 -5.92
N ILE A 114 11.99 -0.71 -5.86
CA ILE A 114 11.32 -1.36 -4.73
C ILE A 114 11.81 -2.81 -4.64
N VAL A 115 12.02 -3.29 -3.41
CA VAL A 115 11.99 -4.72 -3.09
C VAL A 115 10.78 -4.97 -2.21
N THR A 116 9.91 -5.90 -2.63
CA THR A 116 8.67 -6.23 -1.93
C THR A 116 8.69 -7.67 -1.40
N PRO A 117 8.09 -7.96 -0.23
CA PRO A 117 7.96 -9.33 0.24
C PRO A 117 6.84 -10.08 -0.48
N MET A 118 6.79 -11.38 -0.29
CA MET A 118 5.62 -12.20 -0.59
C MET A 118 4.55 -11.95 0.48
N HIS A 119 3.37 -11.49 0.07
CA HIS A 119 2.24 -11.30 0.98
C HIS A 119 1.51 -12.62 1.20
N LYS A 120 1.23 -12.96 2.45
CA LYS A 120 0.49 -14.16 2.85
C LYS A 120 -0.66 -13.80 3.77
N VAL A 121 -1.78 -14.46 3.57
CA VAL A 121 -2.84 -14.50 4.56
C VAL A 121 -2.43 -15.47 5.67
N GLN A 122 -2.75 -15.16 6.91
CA GLN A 122 -2.24 -15.82 8.13
C GLN A 122 -2.44 -17.36 8.21
N ASN A 123 -3.15 -17.99 7.28
CA ASN A 123 -3.38 -19.44 7.23
C ASN A 123 -2.98 -20.09 5.90
N ASP A 124 -2.31 -19.35 5.01
CA ASP A 124 -1.87 -19.93 3.75
C ASP A 124 -0.69 -20.87 3.96
N LEU A 125 -0.79 -22.07 3.38
CA LEU A 125 0.32 -23.01 3.32
C LEU A 125 1.52 -22.32 2.64
N LEU A 126 2.72 -22.58 3.15
CA LEU A 126 3.96 -22.16 2.54
C LEU A 126 4.08 -22.83 1.14
N VAL A 127 3.59 -22.19 0.12
CA VAL A 127 3.91 -22.60 -1.26
C VAL A 127 5.35 -22.17 -1.49
N SER A 128 6.23 -23.12 -1.75
CA SER A 128 7.61 -22.82 -2.15
C SER A 128 7.56 -22.10 -3.50
N ALA A 129 7.99 -20.85 -3.55
CA ALA A 129 8.18 -20.17 -4.82
C ALA A 129 9.29 -20.88 -5.61
N GLU A 130 9.11 -21.00 -6.92
CA GLU A 130 10.05 -21.64 -7.83
C GLU A 130 11.40 -20.88 -7.90
N HIS A 131 11.33 -19.56 -7.68
CA HIS A 131 12.49 -18.66 -7.64
C HIS A 131 12.58 -17.92 -6.31
N GLU A 132 13.80 -17.60 -5.88
CA GLU A 132 14.03 -16.82 -4.66
C GLU A 132 13.58 -15.38 -4.79
N GLU A 133 13.63 -14.83 -6.00
CA GLU A 133 13.26 -13.45 -6.33
C GLU A 133 12.77 -13.38 -7.79
N GLU A 134 11.85 -12.47 -8.07
CA GLU A 134 11.30 -12.26 -9.41
C GLU A 134 10.90 -10.80 -9.67
N PRO A 135 11.03 -10.31 -10.91
CA PRO A 135 10.53 -8.99 -11.27
C PRO A 135 8.98 -9.01 -11.30
N VAL A 136 8.37 -7.99 -10.69
CA VAL A 136 6.94 -7.81 -10.69
C VAL A 136 6.56 -6.43 -11.23
N LEU A 137 5.40 -6.32 -11.86
CA LEU A 137 4.95 -5.03 -12.39
C LEU A 137 4.44 -4.10 -11.27
N ILE A 138 3.74 -4.67 -10.31
CA ILE A 138 3.09 -3.94 -9.21
C ILE A 138 3.43 -4.65 -7.89
N ALA A 139 3.74 -3.85 -6.88
CA ALA A 139 3.91 -4.26 -5.49
C ALA A 139 2.90 -3.51 -4.62
N MET A 140 2.25 -4.18 -3.67
CA MET A 140 1.40 -3.53 -2.66
C MET A 140 2.26 -2.66 -1.74
N THR A 141 1.68 -1.60 -1.16
CA THR A 141 2.43 -0.63 -0.34
C THR A 141 3.11 -1.26 0.88
N SER A 142 2.43 -2.20 1.55
CA SER A 142 2.94 -2.79 2.79
C SER A 142 4.12 -3.73 2.57
N GLY A 143 5.15 -3.60 3.37
CA GLY A 143 6.38 -4.41 3.33
C GLY A 143 7.42 -3.94 2.30
N ASN A 144 7.18 -2.89 1.56
CA ASN A 144 8.12 -2.42 0.54
C ASN A 144 9.34 -1.77 1.17
N LEU A 145 10.52 -2.25 0.78
CA LEU A 145 11.79 -1.58 1.02
C LEU A 145 12.09 -0.68 -0.18
N VAL A 146 11.97 0.64 0.02
CA VAL A 146 12.13 1.68 -1.00
C VAL A 146 13.47 2.36 -0.83
N PRO A 147 14.42 2.28 -1.81
CA PRO A 147 15.63 3.08 -1.79
C PRO A 147 15.29 4.57 -1.87
N LEU A 148 15.74 5.37 -0.92
CA LEU A 148 15.47 6.81 -0.90
C LEU A 148 16.15 7.56 -2.05
N ALA A 149 17.24 7.02 -2.59
CA ALA A 149 17.83 7.50 -3.84
C ALA A 149 16.87 7.36 -5.04
N ALA A 150 16.14 6.23 -5.15
CA ALA A 150 15.13 6.03 -6.18
C ALA A 150 13.92 6.96 -5.97
N TYR A 151 13.46 7.11 -4.71
CA TYR A 151 12.40 8.04 -4.33
C TYR A 151 12.73 9.49 -4.76
N ASN A 152 13.94 9.96 -4.47
CA ASN A 152 14.38 11.31 -4.87
C ASN A 152 14.49 11.45 -6.40
N LYS A 153 14.97 10.41 -7.09
CA LYS A 153 15.15 10.44 -8.55
C LYS A 153 13.87 10.59 -9.32
N ILE A 154 12.80 9.85 -8.93
CA ILE A 154 11.53 9.83 -9.68
C ILE A 154 10.47 10.78 -9.11
N GLY A 155 10.72 11.39 -7.95
CA GLY A 155 9.76 12.12 -7.16
C GLY A 155 8.93 11.21 -6.24
N GLY A 156 8.29 11.79 -5.23
CA GLY A 156 7.53 11.09 -4.19
C GLY A 156 6.27 10.39 -4.71
N PHE A 157 5.50 9.83 -3.78
CA PHE A 157 4.21 9.24 -4.06
C PHE A 157 3.21 10.29 -4.55
N ASN A 158 2.30 9.91 -5.45
CA ASN A 158 1.33 10.84 -6.04
C ASN A 158 0.20 11.17 -5.06
N GLU A 159 0.28 12.33 -4.42
CA GLU A 159 -0.66 12.78 -3.38
C GLU A 159 -2.09 13.03 -3.89
N LYS A 160 -2.29 13.20 -5.22
CA LYS A 160 -3.62 13.35 -5.81
C LYS A 160 -4.49 12.11 -5.65
N LEU A 161 -3.87 10.95 -5.43
CA LEU A 161 -4.60 9.69 -5.37
C LEU A 161 -5.33 9.47 -4.05
N PHE A 162 -4.86 10.04 -2.95
CA PHE A 162 -5.37 9.96 -1.58
C PHE A 162 -5.37 8.52 -1.03
N ILE A 163 -6.11 7.59 -1.64
CA ILE A 163 -6.22 6.17 -1.30
C ILE A 163 -6.44 5.34 -2.58
N ASP A 164 -5.98 4.10 -2.60
CA ASP A 164 -6.02 3.16 -3.72
C ASP A 164 -5.23 3.64 -4.97
N TYR A 165 -4.52 2.75 -5.64
CA TYR A 165 -3.69 3.00 -6.82
C TYR A 165 -2.42 3.84 -6.59
N ILE A 166 -2.06 4.17 -5.35
CA ILE A 166 -0.83 4.91 -5.03
C ILE A 166 0.39 4.05 -5.34
N ASP A 167 0.35 2.79 -4.90
CA ASP A 167 1.33 1.76 -5.17
C ASP A 167 1.44 1.43 -6.67
N HIS A 168 0.30 1.27 -7.35
CA HIS A 168 0.26 1.04 -8.79
C HIS A 168 0.92 2.20 -9.56
N GLU A 169 0.58 3.45 -9.22
CA GLU A 169 1.15 4.63 -9.87
C GLU A 169 2.67 4.68 -9.66
N TYR A 170 3.11 4.47 -8.44
CA TYR A 170 4.52 4.54 -8.09
C TYR A 170 5.33 3.44 -8.81
N CYS A 171 4.84 2.20 -8.84
CA CYS A 171 5.48 1.09 -9.56
C CYS A 171 5.54 1.34 -11.07
N LEU A 172 4.45 1.79 -11.71
CA LEU A 172 4.44 2.10 -13.14
C LEU A 172 5.43 3.21 -13.48
N ARG A 173 5.52 4.23 -12.63
CA ARG A 173 6.47 5.34 -12.80
C ARG A 173 7.92 4.90 -12.58
N LEU A 174 8.21 3.99 -11.65
CA LEU A 174 9.53 3.36 -11.52
C LEU A 174 9.94 2.68 -12.82
N HIS A 175 9.08 1.83 -13.40
CA HIS A 175 9.38 1.13 -14.65
C HIS A 175 9.65 2.09 -15.83
N ILE A 176 8.88 3.16 -15.96
CA ILE A 176 9.13 4.18 -17.00
C ILE A 176 10.51 4.84 -16.82
N ASN A 177 10.97 4.96 -15.59
CA ASN A 177 12.28 5.53 -15.26
C ASN A 177 13.41 4.49 -15.25
N GLY A 178 13.17 3.28 -15.74
CA GLY A 178 14.16 2.20 -15.83
C GLY A 178 14.57 1.60 -14.48
N LEU A 179 13.71 1.72 -13.46
CA LEU A 179 13.92 1.13 -12.15
C LEU A 179 13.07 -0.13 -11.98
N SER A 180 13.67 -1.17 -11.40
CA SER A 180 13.03 -2.47 -11.20
C SER A 180 12.22 -2.51 -9.91
N VAL A 181 11.13 -3.29 -9.94
CA VAL A 181 10.38 -3.72 -8.76
C VAL A 181 10.57 -5.23 -8.64
N ILE A 182 11.17 -5.69 -7.55
CA ILE A 182 11.54 -7.09 -7.34
C ILE A 182 10.80 -7.65 -6.14
N GLN A 183 10.13 -8.78 -6.32
CA GLN A 183 9.56 -9.56 -5.22
C GLN A 183 10.60 -10.54 -4.68
N ALA A 184 10.87 -10.45 -3.39
CA ALA A 184 11.72 -11.38 -2.65
C ALA A 184 10.86 -12.49 -2.05
N ASN A 185 10.80 -13.64 -2.70
CA ASN A 185 9.84 -14.71 -2.36
C ASN A 185 10.11 -15.39 -1.00
N LYS A 186 11.34 -15.27 -0.48
CA LYS A 186 11.70 -15.74 0.87
C LYS A 186 11.36 -14.72 1.97
N ALA A 187 11.18 -13.45 1.64
CA ALA A 187 10.71 -12.44 2.57
C ALA A 187 9.18 -12.54 2.66
N VAL A 188 8.65 -12.81 3.84
CA VAL A 188 7.20 -13.02 4.03
C VAL A 188 6.62 -11.88 4.85
N LEU A 189 5.51 -11.32 4.37
CA LEU A 189 4.67 -10.41 5.11
C LEU A 189 3.32 -11.07 5.37
N PHE A 190 2.93 -11.13 6.63
CA PHE A 190 1.61 -11.60 7.03
C PHE A 190 0.65 -10.43 7.06
N HIS A 191 -0.40 -10.51 6.25
CA HIS A 191 -1.44 -9.50 6.20
C HIS A 191 -2.74 -10.09 6.72
N ARG A 192 -3.43 -9.39 7.63
CA ARG A 192 -4.80 -9.75 8.00
C ARG A 192 -5.72 -9.31 6.88
N VAL A 193 -6.21 -10.27 6.12
CA VAL A 193 -7.35 -9.98 5.24
C VAL A 193 -8.55 -9.73 6.13
N GLY A 194 -9.11 -8.51 6.06
CA GLY A 194 -10.37 -8.20 6.74
C GLY A 194 -11.43 -9.23 6.36
N ASP A 195 -12.47 -9.38 7.18
CA ASP A 195 -13.55 -10.39 7.06
C ASP A 195 -14.00 -10.59 5.62
N LEU A 196 -13.43 -11.58 4.93
CA LEU A 196 -13.89 -12.04 3.63
C LEU A 196 -15.19 -12.80 3.84
N MET A 197 -16.32 -12.14 3.70
CA MET A 197 -17.62 -12.83 3.67
C MET A 197 -17.68 -13.73 2.45
N GLU A 198 -17.60 -15.06 2.67
CA GLU A 198 -17.86 -16.04 1.63
C GLU A 198 -19.36 -16.13 1.36
N ARG A 199 -19.79 -15.93 0.11
CA ARG A 199 -21.16 -16.22 -0.34
C ARG A 199 -21.11 -17.26 -1.44
N LYS A 200 -21.95 -18.28 -1.33
CA LYS A 200 -22.15 -19.29 -2.37
C LYS A 200 -23.26 -18.85 -3.32
N PHE A 201 -23.02 -18.86 -4.61
CA PHE A 201 -24.03 -18.64 -5.64
C PHE A 201 -23.83 -19.63 -6.79
N PHE A 202 -24.86 -20.44 -7.09
CA PHE A 202 -24.83 -21.49 -8.10
C PHE A 202 -23.55 -22.36 -8.06
N GLY A 203 -23.14 -22.77 -6.85
CA GLY A 203 -21.95 -23.62 -6.68
C GLY A 203 -20.59 -22.90 -6.71
N SER A 204 -20.55 -21.63 -7.07
CA SER A 204 -19.31 -20.84 -7.09
C SER A 204 -19.19 -19.94 -5.83
N LYS A 205 -17.98 -19.90 -5.25
CA LYS A 205 -17.68 -19.01 -4.13
C LYS A 205 -17.45 -17.58 -4.65
N VAL A 206 -18.26 -16.64 -4.20
CA VAL A 206 -18.14 -15.22 -4.51
C VAL A 206 -17.74 -14.48 -3.23
N HIS A 207 -16.64 -13.74 -3.26
CA HIS A 207 -16.18 -12.90 -2.17
C HIS A 207 -16.52 -11.43 -2.45
N PRO A 208 -17.69 -10.92 -1.99
CA PRO A 208 -18.00 -9.50 -2.09
C PRO A 208 -17.13 -8.74 -1.10
N THR A 209 -16.42 -7.74 -1.57
CA THR A 209 -15.52 -6.93 -0.72
C THR A 209 -16.27 -5.92 0.13
N ASN A 210 -17.55 -5.66 -0.14
CA ASN A 210 -18.42 -4.68 0.53
C ASN A 210 -17.74 -3.34 0.88
N HIS A 211 -16.83 -2.88 0.01
CA HIS A 211 -16.15 -1.61 0.22
C HIS A 211 -17.13 -0.47 0.50
N ASN A 212 -16.67 0.48 1.33
CA ASN A 212 -17.37 1.74 1.54
C ASN A 212 -17.60 2.43 0.17
N PRO A 213 -18.81 2.95 -0.10
CA PRO A 213 -19.12 3.63 -1.36
C PRO A 213 -18.13 4.75 -1.71
N VAL A 214 -17.62 5.51 -0.74
CA VAL A 214 -16.62 6.57 -0.97
C VAL A 214 -15.30 6.00 -1.49
N ARG A 215 -14.88 4.83 -1.02
CA ARG A 215 -13.69 4.16 -1.56
C ARG A 215 -13.84 3.81 -3.04
N LEU A 216 -15.04 3.41 -3.49
CA LEU A 216 -15.32 3.17 -4.92
C LEU A 216 -15.18 4.43 -5.78
N TYR A 217 -15.50 5.62 -5.23
CA TYR A 217 -15.22 6.89 -5.91
C TYR A 217 -13.72 7.02 -6.20
N TYR A 218 -12.86 6.86 -5.19
CA TYR A 218 -11.42 6.97 -5.35
C TYR A 218 -10.86 5.89 -6.28
N GLN A 219 -11.25 4.63 -6.10
CA GLN A 219 -10.82 3.54 -6.96
C GLN A 219 -11.15 3.80 -8.42
N THR A 220 -12.37 4.30 -8.71
CA THR A 220 -12.78 4.60 -10.08
C THR A 220 -12.01 5.77 -10.65
N ARG A 221 -11.95 6.91 -9.94
CA ARG A 221 -11.21 8.10 -10.38
C ARG A 221 -9.74 7.77 -10.65
N ASN A 222 -9.07 7.13 -9.70
CA ASN A 222 -7.65 6.84 -9.76
C ASN A 222 -7.30 5.83 -10.85
N ARG A 223 -8.08 4.74 -10.99
CA ARG A 223 -7.95 3.77 -12.07
C ARG A 223 -7.91 4.41 -13.46
N PHE A 224 -8.91 5.23 -13.76
CA PHE A 224 -8.98 5.87 -15.07
C PHE A 224 -7.98 7.02 -15.23
N TYR A 225 -7.56 7.66 -14.13
CA TYR A 225 -6.45 8.60 -14.12
C TYR A 225 -5.13 7.92 -14.51
N LEU A 226 -4.79 6.80 -13.90
CA LEU A 226 -3.60 6.03 -14.25
C LEU A 226 -3.67 5.53 -15.71
N LYS A 227 -4.83 5.06 -16.15
CA LYS A 227 -5.02 4.65 -17.54
C LYS A 227 -4.75 5.80 -18.52
N ARG A 228 -5.16 7.03 -18.18
CA ARG A 228 -4.87 8.22 -18.98
C ARG A 228 -3.36 8.51 -19.05
N LEU A 229 -2.63 8.33 -17.94
CA LEU A 229 -1.20 8.60 -17.88
C LEU A 229 -0.35 7.50 -18.52
N TYR A 230 -0.67 6.24 -18.23
CA TYR A 230 0.21 5.10 -18.47
C TYR A 230 -0.35 4.06 -19.45
N GLY A 231 -1.57 4.26 -19.96
CA GLY A 231 -2.28 3.27 -20.78
C GLY A 231 -1.56 2.86 -22.06
N LYS A 232 -0.78 3.78 -22.66
CA LYS A 232 0.04 3.50 -23.85
C LYS A 232 1.29 2.67 -23.51
N SER A 233 1.90 2.91 -22.35
CA SER A 233 3.13 2.22 -21.93
C SER A 233 2.85 0.82 -21.36
N PHE A 234 1.65 0.59 -20.78
CA PHE A 234 1.29 -0.67 -20.13
C PHE A 234 -0.09 -1.19 -20.61
N PRO A 235 -0.29 -1.46 -21.91
CA PRO A 235 -1.61 -1.81 -22.46
C PRO A 235 -2.20 -3.08 -21.86
N GLU A 236 -1.38 -4.12 -21.63
CA GLU A 236 -1.85 -5.40 -21.08
C GLU A 236 -2.28 -5.27 -19.61
N TYR A 237 -1.59 -4.46 -18.82
CA TYR A 237 -1.98 -4.16 -17.45
C TYR A 237 -3.38 -3.51 -17.42
N PHE A 238 -3.59 -2.45 -18.23
CA PHE A 238 -4.87 -1.75 -18.24
C PHE A 238 -6.00 -2.54 -18.91
N LYS A 239 -5.70 -3.51 -19.76
CA LYS A 239 -6.69 -4.48 -20.26
C LYS A 239 -7.20 -5.35 -19.10
N LYS A 240 -6.30 -5.98 -18.34
CA LYS A 240 -6.65 -6.79 -17.17
C LYS A 240 -7.38 -5.97 -16.08
N ASP A 241 -6.92 -4.74 -15.82
CA ASP A 241 -7.54 -3.84 -14.86
C ASP A 241 -8.96 -3.44 -15.26
N ARG A 242 -9.22 -3.19 -16.55
CA ARG A 242 -10.56 -2.94 -17.09
C ARG A 242 -11.49 -4.14 -16.91
N GLU A 243 -10.99 -5.35 -17.16
CA GLU A 243 -11.77 -6.57 -16.92
C GLU A 243 -12.10 -6.75 -15.44
N ALA A 244 -11.14 -6.48 -14.55
CA ALA A 244 -11.36 -6.48 -13.11
C ALA A 244 -12.41 -5.44 -12.67
N PHE A 245 -12.40 -4.26 -13.29
CA PHE A 245 -13.41 -3.22 -13.05
C PHE A 245 -14.81 -3.71 -13.38
N TRP A 246 -15.02 -4.27 -14.56
CA TRP A 246 -16.34 -4.74 -14.98
C TRP A 246 -16.81 -5.92 -14.13
N ARG A 247 -15.91 -6.83 -13.73
CA ARG A 247 -16.24 -7.88 -12.76
C ARG A 247 -16.69 -7.31 -11.41
N SER A 248 -16.03 -6.24 -10.94
CA SER A 248 -16.40 -5.55 -9.71
C SER A 248 -17.77 -4.87 -9.83
N VAL A 249 -18.03 -4.15 -10.93
CA VAL A 249 -19.34 -3.53 -11.20
C VAL A 249 -20.45 -4.58 -11.24
N PHE A 250 -20.21 -5.71 -11.89
CA PHE A 250 -21.16 -6.83 -11.92
C PHE A 250 -21.45 -7.35 -10.49
N LYS A 251 -20.41 -7.57 -9.66
CA LYS A 251 -20.59 -7.98 -8.27
C LYS A 251 -21.40 -6.95 -7.47
N ILE A 252 -21.15 -5.68 -7.64
CA ILE A 252 -21.89 -4.61 -6.97
C ILE A 252 -23.37 -4.67 -7.33
N LEU A 253 -23.69 -4.80 -8.62
CA LEU A 253 -25.07 -4.79 -9.11
C LEU A 253 -25.90 -6.00 -8.63
N PHE A 254 -25.28 -7.18 -8.50
CA PHE A 254 -26.00 -8.42 -8.25
C PHE A 254 -25.85 -8.94 -6.82
N TYR A 255 -24.74 -8.65 -6.13
CA TYR A 255 -24.38 -9.34 -4.87
C TYR A 255 -24.16 -8.43 -3.67
N GLU A 256 -23.93 -7.12 -3.86
CA GLU A 256 -23.60 -6.24 -2.75
C GLU A 256 -24.78 -5.43 -2.23
N LYS A 257 -24.66 -4.94 -0.98
CA LYS A 257 -25.62 -4.00 -0.38
C LYS A 257 -25.40 -2.58 -0.92
N HIS A 258 -26.40 -1.71 -0.78
CA HIS A 258 -26.32 -0.29 -1.16
C HIS A 258 -25.90 -0.02 -2.62
N ARG A 259 -26.36 -0.85 -3.57
CA ARG A 259 -26.01 -0.85 -5.00
C ARG A 259 -26.12 0.53 -5.65
N LEU A 260 -27.25 1.20 -5.47
CA LEU A 260 -27.49 2.51 -6.07
C LEU A 260 -26.45 3.54 -5.58
N ARG A 261 -26.20 3.59 -4.26
CA ARG A 261 -25.19 4.49 -3.69
C ARG A 261 -23.78 4.21 -4.26
N LYS A 262 -23.43 2.94 -4.43
CA LYS A 262 -22.17 2.51 -5.04
C LYS A 262 -22.04 2.93 -6.50
N VAL A 263 -23.07 2.73 -7.30
CA VAL A 263 -23.13 3.15 -8.71
C VAL A 263 -23.00 4.68 -8.83
N VAL A 264 -23.71 5.43 -7.99
CA VAL A 264 -23.58 6.89 -7.93
C VAL A 264 -22.16 7.31 -7.62
N MET A 265 -21.44 6.64 -6.70
CA MET A 265 -20.06 6.97 -6.37
C MET A 265 -19.08 6.63 -7.49
N ILE A 266 -19.29 5.53 -8.22
CA ILE A 266 -18.53 5.22 -9.45
C ILE A 266 -18.71 6.34 -10.47
N TRP A 267 -19.95 6.77 -10.75
CA TRP A 267 -20.21 7.86 -11.68
C TRP A 267 -19.58 9.19 -11.24
N ARG A 268 -19.66 9.51 -9.94
CA ARG A 268 -19.00 10.71 -9.37
C ARG A 268 -17.48 10.64 -9.56
N GLY A 269 -16.85 9.47 -9.39
CA GLY A 269 -15.43 9.27 -9.65
C GLY A 269 -15.04 9.54 -11.10
N LEU A 270 -15.83 9.05 -12.08
CA LEU A 270 -15.64 9.34 -13.51
C LEU A 270 -15.80 10.84 -13.82
N ARG A 271 -16.85 11.47 -13.25
CA ARG A 271 -17.09 12.91 -13.41
C ARG A 271 -15.95 13.77 -12.85
N ALA A 272 -15.44 13.40 -11.66
CA ALA A 272 -14.30 14.09 -11.04
C ALA A 272 -13.05 14.01 -11.93
N LEU A 273 -12.75 12.84 -12.47
CA LEU A 273 -11.65 12.67 -13.42
C LEU A 273 -11.83 13.53 -14.68
N TRP A 274 -13.02 13.53 -15.25
CA TRP A 274 -13.32 14.34 -16.44
C TRP A 274 -13.11 15.84 -16.20
N ARG A 275 -13.46 16.31 -14.98
CA ARG A 275 -13.24 17.70 -14.54
C ARG A 275 -11.82 17.97 -14.02
N ASN A 276 -10.96 16.96 -14.01
CA ASN A 276 -9.64 17.02 -13.38
C ASN A 276 -9.69 17.46 -11.90
N ASP A 277 -10.74 17.07 -11.20
CA ASP A 277 -11.00 17.38 -9.81
C ASP A 277 -10.42 16.27 -8.90
N PHE A 278 -9.42 16.63 -8.11
CA PHE A 278 -8.77 15.77 -7.13
C PHE A 278 -9.06 16.20 -5.68
N SER A 279 -10.09 17.00 -5.47
CA SER A 279 -10.52 17.38 -4.12
C SER A 279 -10.90 16.15 -3.29
N LEU A 280 -10.71 16.29 -1.98
CA LEU A 280 -10.98 15.21 -1.04
C LEU A 280 -12.48 15.04 -0.81
N VAL A 281 -12.93 13.80 -0.87
CA VAL A 281 -14.26 13.38 -0.44
C VAL A 281 -14.10 12.65 0.90
N PRO A 282 -14.69 13.15 2.00
CA PRO A 282 -14.54 12.52 3.31
C PRO A 282 -14.93 11.04 3.29
N ILE A 283 -14.07 10.19 3.83
CA ILE A 283 -14.35 8.79 4.13
C ILE A 283 -14.89 8.79 5.56
N SER A 284 -16.23 8.78 5.67
CA SER A 284 -16.94 8.64 6.96
C SER A 284 -17.13 7.18 7.28
#